data_6bd3cfd685c613efc778fc43bdece2b8
#
_entry.id   6bd3cfd685c613efc778fc43bdece2b8
#
_cell.length_a   1.000
_cell.length_b   1.000
_cell.length_c   1.000
_cell.angle_alpha   90.00
_cell.angle_beta   90.00
_cell.angle_gamma   90.00
#
_symmetry.space_group_name_H-M   'P 1'
#
loop_
_entity.id
_entity.type
_entity.pdbx_description
1 polymer ?
#
loop_
_entity_poly.entity_id
_entity_poly.type
_entity_poly.pdbx_seq_one_letter_code
_entity_poly.pdbx_strand_id
1 'polypeptide(L)'
;MTNKRGLMLCVAVLCGLAFLPTAGHAQKLATGVKLPDAVRKTFEANFPKGEIEKVDAEVEGGVTVYDIEFKDGNTSKETDITADGTMLEFTVVISVNDIPEAALKPIREAAAGATMKRVERIEISYETKDGKTIKLPKTVTHYAAELKKGKQEAEIVVDTAGKVIEPAKWSGDQ
;
A
#
# COMPACT_ATOMS: atom_id res chain seq x y z
N MET A 1 15.12 3.77 -21.23
CA MET A 1 14.39 2.59 -20.71
C MET A 1 13.82 3.02 -19.37
N THR A 2 12.59 3.50 -19.37
CA THR A 2 11.92 4.13 -18.21
C THR A 2 11.21 3.03 -17.43
N ASN A 3 11.74 2.75 -16.25
CA ASN A 3 11.15 1.79 -15.31
C ASN A 3 9.94 2.48 -14.62
N LYS A 4 8.75 2.26 -15.17
CA LYS A 4 7.49 2.66 -14.52
C LYS A 4 7.16 1.60 -13.45
N ARG A 5 7.74 1.73 -12.28
CA ARG A 5 7.35 1.00 -11.08
C ARG A 5 6.86 2.03 -10.08
N GLY A 6 5.60 2.15 -9.97
CA GLY A 6 4.86 2.97 -9.05
C GLY A 6 3.40 2.60 -9.22
N LEU A 7 3.08 1.35 -8.90
CA LEU A 7 1.69 0.95 -8.69
C LEU A 7 1.44 1.22 -7.22
N MET A 8 0.69 2.23 -6.97
CA MET A 8 0.42 2.84 -5.70
C MET A 8 -0.76 2.16 -5.05
N LEU A 9 -0.53 1.64 -3.87
CA LEU A 9 -1.54 1.01 -3.03
C LEU A 9 -2.32 2.12 -2.32
N CYS A 10 -3.46 2.55 -2.89
CA CYS A 10 -4.44 3.34 -2.14
C CYS A 10 -5.42 2.37 -1.48
N VAL A 11 -5.18 2.01 -0.24
CA VAL A 11 -6.14 1.25 0.55
C VAL A 11 -7.26 2.18 1.01
N ALA A 12 -8.28 2.36 0.18
CA ALA A 12 -9.53 2.99 0.60
C ALA A 12 -10.39 1.95 1.34
N VAL A 13 -10.32 1.95 2.67
CA VAL A 13 -11.22 1.14 3.50
C VAL A 13 -12.63 1.71 3.40
N LEU A 14 -13.46 1.14 2.53
CA LEU A 14 -14.88 1.43 2.42
C LEU A 14 -15.67 0.66 3.48
N CYS A 15 -16.02 1.34 4.56
CA CYS A 15 -17.12 0.91 5.43
C CYS A 15 -18.45 1.18 4.72
N GLY A 16 -19.26 0.13 4.50
CA GLY A 16 -20.43 0.16 3.65
C GLY A 16 -21.51 1.17 4.10
N LEU A 17 -21.70 2.15 3.26
CA LEU A 17 -22.94 2.89 3.03
C LEU A 17 -22.89 3.35 1.57
N ALA A 18 -23.96 3.06 0.81
CA ALA A 18 -24.05 3.37 -0.60
C ALA A 18 -23.91 4.88 -0.85
N PHE A 19 -22.70 5.33 -1.16
CA PHE A 19 -22.44 6.63 -1.75
C PHE A 19 -21.72 6.41 -3.07
N LEU A 20 -22.19 7.09 -4.11
CA LEU A 20 -21.55 7.15 -5.42
C LEU A 20 -20.09 7.60 -5.23
N PRO A 21 -19.08 6.89 -5.78
CA PRO A 21 -17.70 7.30 -5.64
C PRO A 21 -17.48 8.54 -6.51
N THR A 22 -17.33 9.70 -5.89
CA THR A 22 -16.47 10.72 -6.48
C THR A 22 -15.06 10.17 -6.31
N ALA A 23 -14.49 9.65 -7.39
CA ALA A 23 -13.11 9.23 -7.44
C ALA A 23 -12.23 10.44 -7.10
N GLY A 24 -11.84 10.55 -5.83
CA GLY A 24 -10.76 11.41 -5.40
C GLY A 24 -9.50 10.85 -6.02
N HIS A 25 -9.06 11.42 -7.14
CA HIS A 25 -7.79 11.07 -7.74
C HIS A 25 -6.69 11.46 -6.73
N ALA A 26 -5.98 10.47 -6.21
CA ALA A 26 -4.74 10.72 -5.51
C ALA A 26 -3.81 11.50 -6.45
N GLN A 27 -3.49 12.73 -6.09
CA GLN A 27 -2.64 13.59 -6.91
C GLN A 27 -1.20 13.34 -6.49
N LYS A 28 -0.48 12.51 -7.25
CA LYS A 28 0.96 12.25 -7.05
C LYS A 28 1.75 13.55 -7.18
N LEU A 29 2.42 13.97 -6.11
CA LEU A 29 3.05 15.29 -6.02
C LEU A 29 4.49 15.33 -6.53
N ALA A 30 5.32 14.35 -6.41
CA ALA A 30 6.63 14.24 -7.11
C ALA A 30 7.52 13.13 -6.52
N THR A 31 8.37 12.56 -7.35
CA THR A 31 9.46 11.64 -6.95
C THR A 31 10.67 12.47 -6.50
N GLY A 32 11.26 12.13 -5.34
CA GLY A 32 12.45 12.82 -4.82
C GLY A 32 12.15 14.00 -3.87
N VAL A 33 11.02 13.97 -3.19
CA VAL A 33 10.61 14.96 -2.19
C VAL A 33 11.50 14.89 -0.96
N LYS A 34 11.92 16.06 -0.43
CA LYS A 34 12.60 16.13 0.86
C LYS A 34 11.60 15.84 1.98
N LEU A 35 11.89 14.84 2.81
CA LEU A 35 11.07 14.50 3.96
C LEU A 35 10.98 15.66 4.96
N PRO A 36 9.78 16.02 5.43
CA PRO A 36 9.61 16.91 6.59
C PRO A 36 10.27 16.31 7.84
N ASP A 37 10.65 17.17 8.77
CA ASP A 37 11.34 16.72 10.00
C ASP A 37 10.49 15.77 10.85
N ALA A 38 9.16 15.96 10.91
CA ALA A 38 8.26 15.07 11.63
C ALA A 38 8.24 13.67 11.01
N VAL A 39 8.13 13.60 9.67
CA VAL A 39 8.15 12.33 8.91
C VAL A 39 9.48 11.61 9.11
N ARG A 40 10.60 12.33 8.96
CA ARG A 40 11.93 11.77 9.15
C ARG A 40 12.13 11.22 10.57
N LYS A 41 11.73 11.95 11.60
CA LYS A 41 11.81 11.49 13.00
C LYS A 41 11.01 10.23 13.24
N THR A 42 9.78 10.15 12.71
CA THR A 42 8.94 8.95 12.83
C THR A 42 9.59 7.77 12.12
N PHE A 43 10.09 7.97 10.89
CA PHE A 43 10.79 6.93 10.15
C PHE A 43 12.01 6.41 10.90
N GLU A 44 12.94 7.29 11.31
CA GLU A 44 14.17 6.92 12.01
C GLU A 44 13.89 6.23 13.36
N ALA A 45 12.83 6.64 14.07
CA ALA A 45 12.45 6.02 15.34
C ALA A 45 11.91 4.58 15.19
N ASN A 46 11.17 4.32 14.10
CA ASN A 46 10.58 2.99 13.86
C ASN A 46 11.53 2.07 13.07
N PHE A 47 12.36 2.64 12.20
CA PHE A 47 13.26 1.92 11.29
C PHE A 47 14.68 2.45 11.38
N PRO A 48 15.39 2.28 12.53
CA PRO A 48 16.71 2.88 12.76
C PRO A 48 17.81 2.34 11.84
N LYS A 49 17.57 1.24 11.13
CA LYS A 49 18.46 0.64 10.13
C LYS A 49 17.88 0.71 8.71
N GLY A 50 16.76 1.40 8.54
CA GLY A 50 16.09 1.54 7.26
C GLY A 50 16.90 2.41 6.30
N GLU A 51 17.20 1.89 5.12
CA GLU A 51 17.86 2.60 4.03
C GLU A 51 16.80 3.02 3.01
N ILE A 52 16.47 4.31 2.97
CA ILE A 52 15.44 4.86 2.07
C ILE A 52 15.90 4.73 0.63
N GLU A 53 15.09 4.08 -0.21
CA GLU A 53 15.33 3.93 -1.65
C GLU A 53 14.52 4.94 -2.47
N LYS A 54 13.29 5.23 -2.01
CA LYS A 54 12.39 6.14 -2.72
C LYS A 54 11.44 6.84 -1.75
N VAL A 55 11.06 8.06 -2.10
CA VAL A 55 10.03 8.84 -1.41
C VAL A 55 9.11 9.44 -2.45
N ASP A 56 7.84 9.19 -2.32
CA ASP A 56 6.79 9.89 -3.04
C ASP A 56 5.93 10.67 -2.03
N ALA A 57 5.23 11.69 -2.51
CA ALA A 57 4.26 12.41 -1.70
C ALA A 57 2.95 12.53 -2.48
N GLU A 58 1.85 12.35 -1.77
CA GLU A 58 0.52 12.40 -2.35
C GLU A 58 -0.50 12.98 -1.38
N VAL A 59 -1.72 13.17 -1.83
CA VAL A 59 -2.82 13.60 -0.99
C VAL A 59 -3.87 12.49 -0.93
N GLU A 60 -4.03 11.90 0.24
CA GLU A 60 -5.05 10.91 0.53
C GLU A 60 -6.09 11.46 1.51
N GLY A 61 -7.36 11.32 1.19
CA GLY A 61 -8.45 11.81 2.04
C GLY A 61 -8.32 13.28 2.47
N GLY A 62 -7.55 14.10 1.70
CA GLY A 62 -7.25 15.49 2.01
C GLY A 62 -6.06 15.70 2.96
N VAL A 63 -5.29 14.65 3.27
CA VAL A 63 -4.08 14.69 4.08
C VAL A 63 -2.87 14.43 3.17
N THR A 64 -1.78 15.17 3.36
CA THR A 64 -0.51 14.87 2.67
C THR A 64 0.16 13.68 3.34
N VAL A 65 0.42 12.65 2.54
CA VAL A 65 1.06 11.38 2.94
C VAL A 65 2.37 11.25 2.20
N TYR A 66 3.37 10.73 2.88
CA TYR A 66 4.69 10.38 2.35
C TYR A 66 4.82 8.88 2.32
N ASP A 67 4.82 8.32 1.12
CA ASP A 67 5.14 6.94 0.83
C ASP A 67 6.67 6.78 0.78
N ILE A 68 7.21 5.93 1.64
CA ILE A 68 8.65 5.71 1.82
C ILE A 68 8.96 4.25 1.56
N GLU A 69 9.54 3.96 0.39
CA GLU A 69 10.12 2.66 0.09
C GLU A 69 11.54 2.58 0.65
N PHE A 70 11.85 1.52 1.40
CA PHE A 70 13.14 1.36 2.05
C PHE A 70 13.56 -0.10 2.18
N LYS A 71 14.85 -0.32 2.46
CA LYS A 71 15.38 -1.62 2.87
C LYS A 71 15.74 -1.63 4.35
N ASP A 72 15.45 -2.75 5.01
CA ASP A 72 15.95 -3.07 6.33
C ASP A 72 16.65 -4.44 6.25
N GLY A 73 17.97 -4.40 6.16
CA GLY A 73 18.79 -5.54 5.73
C GLY A 73 18.48 -5.93 4.28
N ASN A 74 18.05 -7.17 4.06
CA ASN A 74 17.71 -7.67 2.71
C ASN A 74 16.20 -7.61 2.41
N THR A 75 15.40 -7.06 3.30
CA THR A 75 13.94 -7.04 3.16
C THR A 75 13.48 -5.68 2.65
N SER A 76 12.74 -5.66 1.54
CA SER A 76 12.05 -4.46 1.06
C SER A 76 10.80 -4.22 1.89
N LYS A 77 10.62 -2.99 2.30
CA LYS A 77 9.55 -2.50 3.16
C LYS A 77 9.05 -1.17 2.63
N GLU A 78 7.86 -0.79 3.07
CA GLU A 78 7.24 0.49 2.73
C GLU A 78 6.47 1.00 3.93
N THR A 79 6.33 2.31 4.07
CA THR A 79 5.52 2.92 5.13
C THR A 79 4.98 4.25 4.69
N ASP A 80 3.73 4.49 5.05
CA ASP A 80 3.03 5.75 4.83
C ASP A 80 3.01 6.58 6.10
N ILE A 81 3.53 7.79 5.99
CA ILE A 81 3.62 8.72 7.11
C ILE A 81 3.03 10.07 6.69
N THR A 82 2.07 10.58 7.44
CA THR A 82 1.49 11.91 7.22
C THR A 82 2.49 13.02 7.51
N ALA A 83 2.27 14.22 6.96
CA ALA A 83 3.15 15.37 7.15
C ALA A 83 3.40 15.75 8.62
N ASP A 84 2.48 15.41 9.52
CA ASP A 84 2.62 15.63 10.98
C ASP A 84 3.39 14.51 11.69
N GLY A 85 3.79 13.46 10.96
CA GLY A 85 4.56 12.33 11.48
C GLY A 85 3.71 11.17 12.01
N THR A 86 2.41 11.11 11.70
CA THR A 86 1.61 9.93 12.03
C THR A 86 1.86 8.82 11.02
N MET A 87 2.34 7.64 11.46
CA MET A 87 2.51 6.47 10.62
C MET A 87 1.14 5.79 10.41
N LEU A 88 0.68 5.79 9.16
CA LEU A 88 -0.63 5.24 8.77
C LEU A 88 -0.56 3.73 8.64
N GLU A 89 0.41 3.27 7.86
CA GLU A 89 0.59 1.86 7.56
C GLU A 89 2.05 1.47 7.44
N PHE A 90 2.27 0.17 7.47
CA PHE A 90 3.55 -0.47 7.28
C PHE A 90 3.39 -1.71 6.42
N THR A 91 4.17 -1.79 5.35
CA THR A 91 4.16 -2.89 4.37
C THR A 91 5.49 -3.62 4.37
N VAL A 92 5.43 -4.95 4.29
CA VAL A 92 6.61 -5.81 4.19
C VAL A 92 6.40 -6.90 3.15
N VAL A 93 7.42 -7.09 2.30
CA VAL A 93 7.46 -8.22 1.36
C VAL A 93 7.62 -9.53 2.14
N ILE A 94 6.76 -10.49 1.87
CA ILE A 94 6.71 -11.80 2.53
C ILE A 94 6.77 -12.94 1.53
N SER A 95 6.94 -14.17 2.02
CA SER A 95 6.74 -15.37 1.22
C SER A 95 5.24 -15.65 1.03
N VAL A 96 4.87 -16.19 -0.13
CA VAL A 96 3.50 -16.67 -0.38
C VAL A 96 3.06 -17.71 0.66
N ASN A 97 4.00 -18.44 1.26
CA ASN A 97 3.73 -19.44 2.29
C ASN A 97 3.37 -18.82 3.66
N ASP A 98 3.62 -17.52 3.84
CA ASP A 98 3.31 -16.80 5.06
C ASP A 98 1.89 -16.20 5.05
N ILE A 99 1.17 -16.33 3.91
CA ILE A 99 -0.22 -15.88 3.78
C ILE A 99 -1.16 -16.95 4.35
N PRO A 100 -2.10 -16.57 5.23
CA PRO A 100 -3.16 -17.47 5.66
C PRO A 100 -3.96 -18.03 4.47
N GLU A 101 -4.34 -19.33 4.52
CA GLU A 101 -5.01 -19.99 3.39
C GLU A 101 -6.32 -19.29 2.97
N ALA A 102 -7.05 -18.71 3.94
CA ALA A 102 -8.26 -17.94 3.65
C ALA A 102 -7.97 -16.73 2.75
N ALA A 103 -6.89 -16.00 3.03
CA ALA A 103 -6.46 -14.85 2.22
C ALA A 103 -5.79 -15.28 0.90
N LEU A 104 -5.06 -16.39 0.92
CA LEU A 104 -4.34 -16.89 -0.26
C LEU A 104 -5.28 -17.41 -1.35
N LYS A 105 -6.44 -17.95 -0.99
CA LYS A 105 -7.41 -18.50 -1.94
C LYS A 105 -7.86 -17.48 -3.00
N PRO A 106 -8.43 -16.32 -2.66
CA PRO A 106 -8.83 -15.30 -3.66
C PRO A 106 -7.64 -14.74 -4.44
N ILE A 107 -6.44 -14.68 -3.84
CA ILE A 107 -5.22 -14.26 -4.54
C ILE A 107 -4.87 -15.28 -5.65
N ARG A 108 -4.91 -16.58 -5.35
CA ARG A 108 -4.68 -17.65 -6.35
C ARG A 108 -5.73 -17.63 -7.47
N GLU A 109 -6.99 -17.37 -7.13
CA GLU A 109 -8.07 -17.24 -8.11
C GLU A 109 -7.83 -16.07 -9.06
N ALA A 110 -7.45 -14.90 -8.54
CA ALA A 110 -7.11 -13.73 -9.35
C ALA A 110 -5.82 -13.94 -10.19
N ALA A 111 -4.88 -14.73 -9.66
CA ALA A 111 -3.63 -15.06 -10.34
C ALA A 111 -3.78 -16.14 -11.42
N ALA A 112 -4.99 -16.64 -11.72
CA ALA A 112 -5.18 -17.68 -12.71
C ALA A 112 -4.61 -17.28 -14.09
N GLY A 113 -3.59 -18.03 -14.55
CA GLY A 113 -2.87 -17.72 -15.81
C GLY A 113 -1.89 -16.53 -15.73
N ALA A 114 -1.59 -16.06 -14.52
CA ALA A 114 -0.62 -15.01 -14.25
C ALA A 114 0.49 -15.51 -13.31
N THR A 115 1.56 -14.73 -13.19
CA THR A 115 2.65 -14.96 -12.23
C THR A 115 2.49 -13.99 -11.07
N MET A 116 2.52 -14.46 -9.83
CA MET A 116 2.68 -13.62 -8.66
C MET A 116 4.13 -13.12 -8.62
N LYS A 117 4.33 -11.83 -8.68
CA LYS A 117 5.65 -11.18 -8.70
C LYS A 117 6.13 -10.83 -7.31
N ARG A 118 5.25 -10.31 -6.51
CA ARG A 118 5.51 -9.81 -5.18
C ARG A 118 4.29 -10.09 -4.32
N VAL A 119 4.53 -10.39 -3.07
CA VAL A 119 3.47 -10.60 -2.08
C VAL A 119 3.84 -9.84 -0.84
N GLU A 120 2.86 -9.20 -0.24
CA GLU A 120 3.06 -8.28 0.85
C GLU A 120 2.05 -8.48 1.96
N ARG A 121 2.49 -8.16 3.17
CA ARG A 121 1.62 -7.96 4.33
C ARG A 121 1.60 -6.48 4.66
N ILE A 122 0.41 -5.93 4.78
CA ILE A 122 0.11 -4.53 5.06
C ILE A 122 -0.53 -4.45 6.44
N GLU A 123 0.01 -3.62 7.33
CA GLU A 123 -0.50 -3.36 8.67
C GLU A 123 -0.95 -1.90 8.77
N ILE A 124 -2.26 -1.67 8.85
CA ILE A 124 -2.89 -0.35 8.83
C ILE A 124 -3.34 0.01 10.24
N SER A 125 -2.85 1.13 10.76
CA SER A 125 -3.19 1.63 12.11
C SER A 125 -4.03 2.89 12.10
N TYR A 126 -3.99 3.64 10.98
CA TYR A 126 -4.78 4.86 10.79
C TYR A 126 -5.31 4.90 9.36
N GLU A 127 -6.40 5.61 9.15
CA GLU A 127 -6.96 5.97 7.85
C GLU A 127 -7.04 7.49 7.68
N THR A 128 -7.06 7.95 6.45
CA THR A 128 -7.25 9.37 6.11
C THR A 128 -8.65 9.60 5.58
N LYS A 129 -9.34 10.59 6.11
CA LYS A 129 -10.69 10.94 5.67
C LYS A 129 -11.01 12.41 5.99
N ASP A 130 -11.58 13.13 5.02
CA ASP A 130 -12.05 14.51 5.17
C ASP A 130 -10.99 15.45 5.78
N GLY A 131 -9.73 15.33 5.33
CA GLY A 131 -8.59 16.10 5.80
C GLY A 131 -8.09 15.73 7.20
N LYS A 132 -8.48 14.58 7.71
CA LYS A 132 -8.11 14.11 9.06
C LYS A 132 -7.50 12.72 9.02
N THR A 133 -6.59 12.47 9.95
CA THR A 133 -6.06 11.15 10.28
C THR A 133 -6.88 10.55 11.42
N ILE A 134 -7.44 9.36 11.20
CA ILE A 134 -8.34 8.67 12.14
C ILE A 134 -7.68 7.38 12.59
N LYS A 135 -7.44 7.24 13.89
CA LYS A 135 -6.89 6.01 14.46
C LYS A 135 -7.92 4.88 14.39
N LEU A 136 -7.52 3.73 13.85
CA LEU A 136 -8.36 2.53 13.87
C LEU A 136 -8.46 1.94 15.29
N PRO A 137 -9.57 1.31 15.66
CA PRO A 137 -9.73 0.67 16.97
C PRO A 137 -8.70 -0.43 17.24
N LYS A 138 -8.21 -1.05 16.18
CA LYS A 138 -7.12 -2.03 16.16
C LYS A 138 -6.39 -1.95 14.82
N THR A 139 -5.12 -2.34 14.80
CA THR A 139 -4.39 -2.52 13.53
C THR A 139 -5.10 -3.57 12.68
N VAL A 140 -5.30 -3.25 11.40
CA VAL A 140 -5.89 -4.13 10.41
C VAL A 140 -4.77 -4.70 9.56
N THR A 141 -4.84 -6.00 9.27
CA THR A 141 -3.86 -6.67 8.39
C THR A 141 -4.53 -7.03 7.07
N HIS A 142 -3.90 -6.62 5.98
CA HIS A 142 -4.23 -7.01 4.62
C HIS A 142 -3.06 -7.76 3.98
N TYR A 143 -3.34 -8.45 2.88
CA TYR A 143 -2.35 -9.08 2.03
C TYR A 143 -2.55 -8.59 0.61
N ALA A 144 -1.46 -8.14 -0.02
CA ALA A 144 -1.45 -7.73 -1.42
C ALA A 144 -0.63 -8.71 -2.27
N ALA A 145 -1.00 -8.86 -3.53
CA ALA A 145 -0.20 -9.59 -4.50
C ALA A 145 -0.14 -8.85 -5.83
N GLU A 146 1.07 -8.55 -6.27
CA GLU A 146 1.34 -8.09 -7.63
C GLU A 146 1.29 -9.27 -8.60
N LEU A 147 0.48 -9.14 -9.64
CA LEU A 147 0.25 -10.15 -10.65
C LEU A 147 0.76 -9.68 -12.00
N LYS A 148 1.34 -10.60 -12.79
CA LYS A 148 1.81 -10.30 -14.14
C LYS A 148 1.36 -11.35 -15.14
N LYS A 149 0.75 -10.89 -16.25
CA LYS A 149 0.33 -11.71 -17.38
C LYS A 149 0.80 -11.06 -18.68
N GLY A 150 1.87 -11.61 -19.25
CA GLY A 150 2.51 -10.99 -20.41
C GLY A 150 3.01 -9.58 -20.09
N LYS A 151 2.42 -8.55 -20.73
CA LYS A 151 2.74 -7.13 -20.48
C LYS A 151 1.80 -6.47 -19.49
N GLN A 152 0.71 -7.14 -19.12
CA GLN A 152 -0.28 -6.63 -18.17
C GLN A 152 0.18 -6.89 -16.74
N GLU A 153 -0.10 -5.96 -15.87
CA GLU A 153 0.14 -6.02 -14.44
C GLU A 153 -1.15 -5.66 -13.69
N ALA A 154 -1.38 -6.31 -12.58
CA ALA A 154 -2.50 -6.04 -11.70
C ALA A 154 -2.07 -6.26 -10.26
N GLU A 155 -2.83 -5.69 -9.35
CA GLU A 155 -2.70 -5.95 -7.91
C GLU A 155 -4.05 -6.37 -7.34
N ILE A 156 -4.02 -7.28 -6.38
CA ILE A 156 -5.18 -7.66 -5.58
C ILE A 156 -4.85 -7.47 -4.11
N VAL A 157 -5.79 -6.89 -3.36
CA VAL A 157 -5.69 -6.76 -1.91
C VAL A 157 -6.84 -7.52 -1.24
N VAL A 158 -6.51 -8.29 -0.21
CA VAL A 158 -7.47 -9.09 0.55
C VAL A 158 -7.26 -8.91 2.06
N ASP A 159 -8.32 -9.10 2.85
CA ASP A 159 -8.18 -9.17 4.30
C ASP A 159 -7.76 -10.57 4.78
N THR A 160 -7.52 -10.71 6.08
CA THR A 160 -7.13 -11.98 6.70
C THR A 160 -8.16 -13.10 6.57
N ALA A 161 -9.43 -12.78 6.33
CA ALA A 161 -10.54 -13.71 6.14
C ALA A 161 -10.74 -14.10 4.66
N GLY A 162 -10.00 -13.46 3.74
CA GLY A 162 -10.09 -13.68 2.30
C GLY A 162 -11.17 -12.83 1.61
N LYS A 163 -11.71 -11.83 2.28
CA LYS A 163 -12.55 -10.83 1.61
C LYS A 163 -11.68 -9.97 0.71
N VAL A 164 -12.03 -9.87 -0.56
CA VAL A 164 -11.37 -8.97 -1.50
C VAL A 164 -11.69 -7.53 -1.12
N ILE A 165 -10.65 -6.76 -0.82
CA ILE A 165 -10.71 -5.32 -0.52
C ILE A 165 -10.55 -4.55 -1.83
N GLU A 166 -9.52 -4.87 -2.61
CA GLU A 166 -9.30 -4.33 -3.94
C GLU A 166 -9.19 -5.46 -4.96
N PRO A 167 -10.13 -5.54 -5.92
CA PRO A 167 -10.07 -6.54 -6.97
C PRO A 167 -8.96 -6.24 -7.98
N ALA A 168 -8.36 -7.29 -8.53
CA ALA A 168 -7.34 -7.17 -9.57
C ALA A 168 -7.87 -6.42 -10.79
N LYS A 169 -7.26 -5.29 -11.12
CA LYS A 169 -7.52 -4.51 -12.34
C LYS A 169 -6.29 -4.60 -13.23
N TRP A 170 -6.42 -5.26 -14.36
CA TRP A 170 -5.31 -5.44 -15.28
C TRP A 170 -5.00 -4.17 -16.04
N SER A 171 -3.71 -3.79 -16.11
CA SER A 171 -3.25 -2.66 -16.92
C SER A 171 -3.53 -2.94 -18.41
N GLY A 172 -4.23 -2.00 -19.08
CA GLY A 172 -4.61 -2.15 -20.50
C GLY A 172 -6.02 -2.69 -20.76
N ASP A 173 -6.77 -3.01 -19.72
CA ASP A 173 -8.23 -3.27 -19.84
C ASP A 173 -8.96 -1.91 -19.79
N GLN A 174 -9.01 -1.20 -20.96
CA GLN A 174 -9.86 -0.03 -21.21
C GLN A 174 -10.73 -0.27 -22.43
#